data_aa959f244ba56f2411956c5073180b12
#
_entry.id   aa959f244ba56f2411956c5073180b12
#
_cell.length_a   1.000
_cell.length_b   1.000
_cell.length_c   1.000
_cell.angle_alpha   90.00
_cell.angle_beta   90.00
_cell.angle_gamma   90.00
#
_symmetry.space_group_name_H-M   'P 1'
#
loop_
_entity.id
_entity.type
_entity.pdbx_description
1 polymer ?
#
loop_
_entity_poly.entity_id
_entity_poly.type
_entity_poly.pdbx_seq_one_letter_code
_entity_poly.pdbx_strand_id
1 'polypeptide(L)'
;MLRILLAEDDDSMRVYLVRALERVGYHVTAVDRGTEAIPLLEAEPFDLLLTDIVMPEMDGIELAQKAAAIAPDIRVMFITGFAAVALKAGRKAPEAKVLSKPFHLRDLVAEVERMFLTEDQHGRL
;
A
#
# COMPACT_ATOMS: atom_id res chain seq x y z
N MET A 1 3.21 -14.10 -8.87
CA MET A 1 2.16 -13.68 -7.90
C MET A 1 2.58 -12.40 -7.20
N LEU A 2 1.71 -11.40 -7.21
CA LEU A 2 1.99 -10.12 -6.57
C LEU A 2 1.97 -10.27 -5.05
N ARG A 3 2.99 -9.75 -4.38
CA ARG A 3 3.11 -9.80 -2.93
C ARG A 3 2.88 -8.41 -2.34
N ILE A 4 1.86 -8.30 -1.50
CA ILE A 4 1.41 -7.04 -0.92
C ILE A 4 1.63 -7.04 0.59
N LEU A 5 2.25 -5.98 1.11
CA LEU A 5 2.31 -5.71 2.54
C LEU A 5 1.27 -4.64 2.84
N LEU A 6 0.30 -4.99 3.67
CA LEU A 6 -0.79 -4.10 4.06
C LEU A 6 -0.60 -3.62 5.50
N ALA A 7 -0.59 -2.31 5.69
CA ALA A 7 -0.57 -1.72 7.02
C ALA A 7 -1.87 -0.95 7.25
N GLU A 8 -2.70 -1.43 8.15
CA GLU A 8 -4.01 -0.86 8.44
C GLU A 8 -4.37 -1.13 9.91
N ASP A 9 -4.58 -0.07 10.69
CA ASP A 9 -4.84 -0.19 12.12
C ASP A 9 -6.30 -0.54 12.47
N ASP A 10 -7.23 -0.30 11.55
CA ASP A 10 -8.64 -0.71 11.74
C ASP A 10 -8.77 -2.20 11.44
N ASP A 11 -9.15 -2.99 12.47
CA ASP A 11 -9.23 -4.45 12.34
C ASP A 11 -10.21 -4.90 11.26
N SER A 12 -11.40 -4.29 11.23
CA SER A 12 -12.44 -4.65 10.25
C SER A 12 -12.00 -4.34 8.83
N MET A 13 -11.43 -3.16 8.63
CA MET A 13 -10.94 -2.74 7.33
C MET A 13 -9.79 -3.64 6.87
N ARG A 14 -8.87 -3.96 7.77
CA ARG A 14 -7.73 -4.82 7.46
C ARG A 14 -8.19 -6.20 6.96
N VAL A 15 -9.10 -6.84 7.68
CA VAL A 15 -9.64 -8.15 7.28
C VAL A 15 -10.36 -8.05 5.93
N TYR A 16 -11.14 -7.00 5.75
CA TYR A 16 -11.88 -6.76 4.51
C TYR A 16 -10.95 -6.63 3.31
N LEU A 17 -9.89 -5.83 3.46
CA LEU A 17 -8.91 -5.62 2.38
C LEU A 17 -8.12 -6.89 2.06
N VAL A 18 -7.69 -7.62 3.08
CA VAL A 18 -6.98 -8.89 2.90
C VAL A 18 -7.83 -9.85 2.07
N ARG A 19 -9.09 -10.04 2.45
CA ARG A 19 -9.98 -10.96 1.74
C ARG A 19 -10.18 -10.56 0.29
N ALA A 20 -10.38 -9.28 0.04
CA ALA A 20 -10.60 -8.78 -1.31
C ALA A 20 -9.39 -9.02 -2.22
N LEU A 21 -8.20 -8.72 -1.70
CA LEU A 21 -6.96 -8.86 -2.47
C LEU A 21 -6.58 -10.32 -2.68
N GLU A 22 -6.76 -11.16 -1.66
CA GLU A 22 -6.49 -12.59 -1.80
C GLU A 22 -7.44 -13.27 -2.76
N ARG A 23 -8.68 -12.80 -2.84
CA ARG A 23 -9.68 -13.37 -3.75
C ARG A 23 -9.27 -13.23 -5.21
N VAL A 24 -8.53 -12.19 -5.57
CA VAL A 24 -8.04 -12.02 -6.94
C VAL A 24 -6.65 -12.61 -7.16
N GLY A 25 -6.11 -13.34 -6.17
CA GLY A 25 -4.90 -14.13 -6.32
C GLY A 25 -3.62 -13.48 -5.78
N TYR A 26 -3.71 -12.34 -5.11
CA TYR A 26 -2.52 -11.71 -4.52
C TYR A 26 -2.15 -12.39 -3.20
N HIS A 27 -0.87 -12.37 -2.88
CA HIS A 27 -0.37 -12.82 -1.58
C HIS A 27 -0.28 -11.61 -0.66
N VAL A 28 -1.04 -11.60 0.42
CA VAL A 28 -1.13 -10.44 1.33
C VAL A 28 -0.61 -10.79 2.71
N THR A 29 0.33 -9.98 3.20
CA THR A 29 0.76 -10.01 4.58
C THR A 29 0.28 -8.72 5.22
N ALA A 30 -0.46 -8.81 6.32
CA ALA A 30 -1.08 -7.65 6.94
C ALA A 30 -0.56 -7.42 8.35
N VAL A 31 -0.36 -6.14 8.68
CA VAL A 31 0.03 -5.69 10.01
C VAL A 31 -0.90 -4.56 10.45
N ASP A 32 -0.99 -4.32 11.76
CA ASP A 32 -1.87 -3.30 12.30
C ASP A 32 -1.18 -1.96 12.55
N ARG A 33 0.14 -1.88 12.34
CA ARG A 33 0.91 -0.64 12.54
C ARG A 33 2.18 -0.64 11.70
N GLY A 34 2.69 0.57 11.44
CA GLY A 34 3.88 0.72 10.60
C GLY A 34 5.13 0.10 11.19
N THR A 35 5.29 0.15 12.51
CA THR A 35 6.47 -0.39 13.18
C THR A 35 6.61 -1.90 12.98
N GLU A 36 5.51 -2.63 12.81
CA GLU A 36 5.55 -4.06 12.53
C GLU A 36 5.87 -4.38 11.07
N ALA A 37 5.65 -3.42 10.18
CA ALA A 37 5.96 -3.60 8.76
C ALA A 37 7.45 -3.58 8.47
N ILE A 38 8.23 -2.81 9.24
CA ILE A 38 9.66 -2.64 9.00
C ILE A 38 10.43 -3.97 9.01
N PRO A 39 10.33 -4.82 10.06
CA PRO A 39 11.06 -6.08 10.03
C PRO A 39 10.62 -7.02 8.90
N LEU A 40 9.38 -6.94 8.45
CA LEU A 40 8.92 -7.73 7.31
C LEU A 40 9.54 -7.24 6.01
N LEU A 41 9.64 -5.94 5.82
CA LEU A 41 10.30 -5.35 4.65
C LEU A 41 11.77 -5.75 4.58
N GLU A 42 12.42 -5.85 5.74
CA GLU A 42 13.82 -6.26 5.80
C GLU A 42 14.01 -7.76 5.55
N ALA A 43 13.02 -8.57 5.89
CA ALA A 43 13.12 -10.02 5.87
C ALA A 43 12.73 -10.65 4.52
N GLU A 44 11.81 -10.05 3.79
CA GLU A 44 11.29 -10.65 2.55
C GLU A 44 10.88 -9.59 1.52
N PRO A 45 10.87 -9.95 0.22
CA PRO A 45 10.50 -9.00 -0.83
C PRO A 45 9.00 -8.80 -0.92
N PHE A 46 8.58 -7.56 -1.16
CA PHE A 46 7.20 -7.20 -1.47
C PHE A 46 7.17 -6.33 -2.71
N ASP A 47 6.11 -6.48 -3.49
CA ASP A 47 5.92 -5.68 -4.70
C ASP A 47 5.22 -4.37 -4.41
N LEU A 48 4.30 -4.38 -3.44
CA LEU A 48 3.47 -3.23 -3.11
C LEU A 48 3.33 -3.08 -1.59
N LEU A 49 3.53 -1.85 -1.12
CA LEU A 49 3.12 -1.43 0.21
C LEU A 49 1.80 -0.69 0.07
N LEU A 50 0.74 -1.24 0.67
CA LEU A 50 -0.57 -0.63 0.73
C LEU A 50 -0.78 -0.21 2.19
N THR A 51 -0.86 1.08 2.46
CA THR A 51 -0.91 1.54 3.84
C THR A 51 -1.90 2.68 4.05
N ASP A 52 -2.60 2.64 5.19
CA ASP A 52 -3.29 3.81 5.69
C ASP A 52 -2.24 4.89 6.01
N ILE A 53 -2.63 6.15 5.93
CA ILE A 53 -1.73 7.24 6.26
C ILE A 53 -1.78 7.53 7.76
N VAL A 54 -2.98 7.64 8.31
CA VAL A 54 -3.14 7.96 9.73
C VAL A 54 -3.14 6.69 10.57
N MET A 55 -2.03 6.46 11.25
CA MET A 55 -1.85 5.29 12.12
C MET A 55 -1.07 5.72 13.36
N PRO A 56 -1.24 5.00 14.50
CA PRO A 56 -0.48 5.32 15.71
C PRO A 56 1.02 5.02 15.52
N GLU A 57 1.85 5.74 16.23
CA GLU A 57 3.31 5.63 16.30
C GLU A 57 4.02 6.08 15.05
N MET A 58 3.76 5.42 13.91
CA MET A 58 4.38 5.75 12.64
C MET A 58 3.29 5.88 11.59
N ASP A 59 3.16 7.06 10.97
CA ASP A 59 2.17 7.24 9.91
C ASP A 59 2.61 6.58 8.60
N GLY A 60 1.67 6.46 7.66
CA GLY A 60 1.93 5.77 6.40
C GLY A 60 2.96 6.47 5.52
N ILE A 61 3.09 7.78 5.62
CA ILE A 61 4.07 8.53 4.82
C ILE A 61 5.48 8.20 5.31
N GLU A 62 5.68 8.21 6.63
CA GLU A 62 6.96 7.82 7.22
C GLU A 62 7.29 6.36 6.89
N LEU A 63 6.30 5.48 6.99
CA LEU A 63 6.48 4.07 6.63
C LEU A 63 6.92 3.94 5.16
N ALA A 64 6.28 4.66 4.26
CA ALA A 64 6.63 4.61 2.84
C ALA A 64 8.07 5.09 2.58
N GLN A 65 8.51 6.11 3.29
CA GLN A 65 9.88 6.62 3.16
C GLN A 65 10.89 5.57 3.63
N LYS A 66 10.60 4.89 4.74
CA LYS A 66 11.47 3.82 5.25
C LYS A 66 11.45 2.61 4.31
N ALA A 67 10.28 2.27 3.77
CA ALA A 67 10.14 1.17 2.82
C ALA A 67 10.97 1.43 1.55
N ALA A 68 10.97 2.65 1.04
CA ALA A 68 11.76 3.01 -0.14
C ALA A 68 13.25 2.88 0.11
N ALA A 69 13.70 3.17 1.33
CA ALA A 69 15.11 3.01 1.70
C ALA A 69 15.52 1.53 1.80
N ILE A 70 14.60 0.66 2.28
CA ILE A 70 14.86 -0.76 2.44
C ILE A 70 14.72 -1.50 1.10
N ALA A 71 13.67 -1.16 0.34
CA ALA A 71 13.31 -1.82 -0.91
C ALA A 71 13.05 -0.75 -1.99
N PRO A 72 14.09 -0.27 -2.68
CA PRO A 72 13.96 0.87 -3.61
C PRO A 72 12.95 0.67 -4.75
N ASP A 73 12.67 -0.58 -5.12
CA ASP A 73 11.74 -0.87 -6.22
C ASP A 73 10.30 -1.07 -5.77
N ILE A 74 10.03 -0.99 -4.46
CA ILE A 74 8.67 -1.21 -3.96
C ILE A 74 7.73 -0.09 -4.43
N ARG A 75 6.53 -0.47 -4.85
CA ARG A 75 5.49 0.49 -5.20
C ARG A 75 4.68 0.80 -3.94
N VAL A 76 4.12 1.99 -3.86
CA VAL A 76 3.36 2.43 -2.69
C VAL A 76 1.99 2.94 -3.10
N MET A 77 0.97 2.51 -2.36
CA MET A 77 -0.38 3.05 -2.47
C MET A 77 -0.86 3.44 -1.07
N PHE A 78 -1.30 4.68 -0.93
CA PHE A 78 -1.86 5.19 0.32
C PHE A 78 -3.37 5.09 0.30
N ILE A 79 -3.95 4.82 1.48
CA ILE A 79 -5.39 4.85 1.71
C ILE A 79 -5.65 5.91 2.78
N THR A 80 -6.61 6.79 2.58
CA THR A 80 -6.96 7.79 3.60
C THR A 80 -8.39 8.27 3.47
N GLY A 81 -9.00 8.61 4.61
CA GLY A 81 -10.29 9.28 4.65
C GLY A 81 -10.19 10.81 4.78
N PHE A 82 -8.98 11.36 4.79
CA PHE A 82 -8.75 12.78 5.05
C PHE A 82 -8.13 13.48 3.85
N ALA A 83 -8.86 14.41 3.22
CA ALA A 83 -8.41 15.10 2.02
C ALA A 83 -7.10 15.89 2.24
N ALA A 84 -6.96 16.58 3.37
CA ALA A 84 -5.75 17.33 3.66
C ALA A 84 -4.53 16.43 3.80
N VAL A 85 -4.71 15.24 4.37
CA VAL A 85 -3.65 14.25 4.51
C VAL A 85 -3.28 13.66 3.16
N ALA A 86 -4.27 13.45 2.28
CA ALA A 86 -4.03 12.99 0.92
C ALA A 86 -3.17 13.99 0.13
N LEU A 87 -3.42 15.29 0.28
CA LEU A 87 -2.63 16.31 -0.37
C LEU A 87 -1.19 16.32 0.13
N LYS A 88 -1.00 16.17 1.44
CA LYS A 88 0.32 16.09 2.04
C LYS A 88 1.10 14.88 1.50
N ALA A 89 0.44 13.72 1.41
CA ALA A 89 1.06 12.50 0.88
C ALA A 89 1.49 12.70 -0.57
N GLY A 90 0.66 13.33 -1.39
CA GLY A 90 0.98 13.62 -2.78
C GLY A 90 2.21 14.50 -2.95
N ARG A 91 2.44 15.43 -2.01
CA ARG A 91 3.62 16.29 -2.03
C ARG A 91 4.89 15.58 -1.56
N LYS A 92 4.77 14.71 -0.55
CA LYS A 92 5.92 14.02 0.06
C LYS A 92 6.31 12.73 -0.67
N ALA A 93 5.38 12.13 -1.38
CA ALA A 93 5.60 10.89 -2.11
C ALA A 93 4.85 10.98 -3.45
N PRO A 94 5.30 11.82 -4.39
CA PRO A 94 4.57 12.09 -5.63
C PRO A 94 4.42 10.87 -6.54
N GLU A 95 5.26 9.87 -6.39
CA GLU A 95 5.18 8.64 -7.17
C GLU A 95 4.17 7.64 -6.62
N ALA A 96 3.70 7.83 -5.39
CA ALA A 96 2.75 6.94 -4.78
C ALA A 96 1.32 7.26 -5.25
N LYS A 97 0.51 6.22 -5.38
CA LYS A 97 -0.92 6.38 -5.65
C LYS A 97 -1.64 6.64 -4.34
N VAL A 98 -2.64 7.52 -4.34
CA VAL A 98 -3.48 7.78 -3.18
C VAL A 98 -4.92 7.41 -3.50
N LEU A 99 -5.52 6.57 -2.67
CA LEU A 99 -6.91 6.15 -2.80
C LEU A 99 -7.69 6.68 -1.59
N SER A 100 -8.70 7.53 -1.86
CA SER A 100 -9.50 8.16 -0.80
C SER A 100 -10.68 7.30 -0.39
N LYS A 101 -10.92 7.20 0.92
CA LYS A 101 -12.13 6.55 1.47
C LYS A 101 -13.31 7.50 1.34
N PRO A 102 -14.54 7.03 1.11
CA PRO A 102 -14.89 5.64 0.85
C PRO A 102 -14.59 5.23 -0.60
N PHE A 103 -14.24 3.97 -0.80
CA PHE A 103 -14.01 3.41 -2.13
C PHE A 103 -14.62 2.01 -2.21
N HIS A 104 -14.89 1.55 -3.44
CA HIS A 104 -15.31 0.17 -3.65
C HIS A 104 -14.08 -0.73 -3.78
N LEU A 105 -14.19 -1.97 -3.31
CA LEU A 105 -13.08 -2.92 -3.40
C LEU A 105 -12.62 -3.16 -4.83
N ARG A 106 -13.56 -3.18 -5.79
CA ARG A 106 -13.20 -3.33 -7.20
C ARG A 106 -12.34 -2.16 -7.70
N ASP A 107 -12.53 -0.96 -7.15
CA ASP A 107 -11.72 0.19 -7.52
C ASP A 107 -10.30 0.06 -6.98
N LEU A 108 -10.16 -0.45 -5.76
CA LEU A 108 -8.84 -0.76 -5.19
C LEU A 108 -8.12 -1.80 -6.05
N VAL A 109 -8.79 -2.90 -6.38
CA VAL A 109 -8.20 -3.98 -7.19
C VAL A 109 -7.81 -3.43 -8.57
N ALA A 110 -8.69 -2.63 -9.18
CA ALA A 110 -8.41 -2.03 -10.49
C ALA A 110 -7.18 -1.12 -10.46
N GLU A 111 -7.01 -0.33 -9.39
CA GLU A 111 -5.83 0.54 -9.26
C GLU A 111 -4.56 -0.26 -9.07
N VAL A 112 -4.60 -1.34 -8.28
CA VAL A 112 -3.45 -2.21 -8.11
C VAL A 112 -3.07 -2.84 -9.45
N GLU A 113 -4.04 -3.38 -10.17
CA GLU A 113 -3.79 -3.98 -11.49
C GLU A 113 -3.19 -2.97 -12.45
N ARG A 114 -3.73 -1.75 -12.48
CA ARG A 114 -3.25 -0.69 -13.37
C ARG A 114 -1.79 -0.33 -13.09
N MET A 115 -1.40 -0.26 -11.83
CA MET A 115 -0.03 0.06 -11.45
C MET A 115 0.96 -0.94 -12.04
N PHE A 116 0.68 -2.22 -11.93
CA PHE A 116 1.61 -3.26 -12.35
C PHE A 116 1.48 -3.62 -13.82
N LEU A 117 0.29 -3.56 -14.38
CA LEU A 117 0.07 -3.82 -15.79
C LEU A 117 0.72 -2.77 -16.68
N THR A 118 0.62 -1.49 -16.30
CA THR A 118 1.25 -0.40 -17.03
C THR A 118 2.77 -0.54 -17.04
N GLU A 119 3.34 -0.94 -15.92
CA GLU A 119 4.77 -1.17 -15.79
C GLU A 119 5.23 -2.33 -16.68
N ASP A 120 4.46 -3.42 -16.71
CA ASP A 120 4.73 -4.55 -17.59
C ASP A 120 4.73 -4.15 -19.07
N GLN A 121 3.77 -3.33 -19.46
CA GLN A 121 3.69 -2.82 -20.84
C GLN A 121 4.93 -1.98 -21.17
N HIS A 122 5.39 -1.16 -20.28
CA HIS A 122 6.61 -0.37 -20.47
C HIS A 122 7.83 -1.27 -20.60
N GLY A 123 7.90 -2.33 -19.81
CA GLY A 123 9.00 -3.26 -19.84
C GLY A 123 9.11 -4.05 -21.15
N ARG A 124 8.04 -4.12 -21.93
CA ARG A 124 8.02 -4.83 -23.21
C ARG A 124 8.47 -3.99 -24.38
N LEU A 125 8.50 -2.71 -24.18
CA LEU A 125 8.89 -1.78 -25.24
C LEU A 125 10.40 -1.56 -25.24
#